data_510fbd6d79522aad0c139948540db25e
#
_entry.id   510fbd6d79522aad0c139948540db25e
#
_cell.length_a   1.000
_cell.length_b   1.000
_cell.length_c   1.000
_cell.angle_alpha   90.00
_cell.angle_beta   90.00
_cell.angle_gamma   90.00
#
_symmetry.space_group_name_H-M   'P 1'
#
loop_
_entity.id
_entity.type
_entity.pdbx_description
1 polymer ?
#
loop_
_entity_poly.entity_id
_entity_poly.type
_entity_poly.pdbx_seq_one_letter_code
_entity_poly.pdbx_strand_id
1 'polypeptide(L)'
;MKPLYPAIFSENQASRLVWSRLPENQVFFNHLINSSRNFPSLILAFSAADGLADTAAVLAESFLNYGINVFMPGEAAPLCSLSQALISRNMPFGLYLDRVDSHSMLTLALLSSHGGPLDEKDVLDAVPANIVAKAGLAGSTELDRYYVNNLAGLADRFIEEGQGFSSIEIPFAGIEKSLREIPELQIIFQTDPSGPAARVSADGQSLYITGRDKRLLSPSEIAGDIARYLVKERLSSGTIIGPVGHVSDYATGCETLEVAGSAFDMSYRAGFSDLLIGWWGDGVLAHQGSSCFGDAILTAIYYLEARRSAKA
;
A
#
# COMPACT_ATOMS: atom_id res chain seq x y z
N MET A 1 -19.92 -5.18 -18.21
CA MET A 1 -19.72 -3.91 -18.94
C MET A 1 -18.32 -3.93 -19.51
N LYS A 2 -18.10 -3.44 -20.73
CA LYS A 2 -16.72 -3.28 -21.22
C LYS A 2 -16.11 -2.10 -20.46
N PRO A 3 -14.87 -2.21 -19.92
CA PRO A 3 -14.21 -1.08 -19.28
C PRO A 3 -14.18 0.09 -20.26
N LEU A 4 -14.45 1.30 -19.75
CA LEU A 4 -14.47 2.52 -20.59
C LEU A 4 -13.10 2.80 -21.22
N TYR A 5 -12.04 2.31 -20.61
CA TYR A 5 -10.64 2.51 -21.00
C TYR A 5 -9.81 1.23 -20.87
N PRO A 6 -10.09 0.18 -21.69
CA PRO A 6 -9.42 -1.12 -21.55
C PRO A 6 -7.89 -1.06 -21.75
N ALA A 7 -7.38 0.00 -22.40
CA ALA A 7 -5.94 0.22 -22.60
C ALA A 7 -5.25 0.83 -21.36
N ILE A 8 -6.01 1.30 -20.38
CA ILE A 8 -5.52 2.01 -19.21
C ILE A 8 -5.53 1.11 -17.97
N PHE A 9 -6.39 0.10 -17.96
CA PHE A 9 -6.45 -0.91 -16.92
C PHE A 9 -5.74 -2.18 -17.37
N SER A 10 -4.63 -2.56 -16.77
CA SER A 10 -4.05 -3.88 -16.99
C SER A 10 -4.83 -4.92 -16.20
N GLU A 11 -4.96 -6.13 -16.73
CA GLU A 11 -5.64 -7.24 -16.04
C GLU A 11 -5.05 -7.54 -14.64
N ASN A 12 -3.76 -7.24 -14.45
CA ASN A 12 -3.06 -7.46 -13.18
C ASN A 12 -3.05 -6.25 -12.23
N GLN A 13 -3.69 -5.13 -12.62
CA GLN A 13 -3.65 -3.86 -11.88
C GLN A 13 -4.97 -3.09 -12.00
N ALA A 14 -6.10 -3.77 -11.80
CA ALA A 14 -7.42 -3.21 -12.10
C ALA A 14 -7.77 -1.93 -11.31
N SER A 15 -7.15 -1.70 -10.15
CA SER A 15 -7.25 -0.43 -9.43
C SER A 15 -6.21 0.61 -9.86
N ARG A 16 -5.31 0.27 -10.79
CA ARG A 16 -4.26 1.15 -11.28
C ARG A 16 -4.50 1.48 -12.73
N LEU A 17 -4.55 2.76 -13.03
CA LEU A 17 -4.59 3.26 -14.39
C LEU A 17 -3.17 3.30 -14.93
N VAL A 18 -2.89 2.54 -15.99
CA VAL A 18 -1.59 2.56 -16.65
C VAL A 18 -1.58 3.68 -17.68
N TRP A 19 -0.65 4.58 -17.57
CA TRP A 19 -0.59 5.79 -18.33
C TRP A 19 0.79 5.96 -18.98
N SER A 20 0.85 5.67 -20.28
CA SER A 20 2.12 5.69 -21.01
C SER A 20 2.63 7.10 -21.33
N ARG A 21 1.72 8.08 -21.56
CA ARG A 21 2.07 9.49 -21.83
C ARG A 21 0.92 10.40 -21.46
N LEU A 22 1.19 11.38 -20.59
CA LEU A 22 0.19 12.33 -20.09
C LEU A 22 -0.63 13.03 -21.19
N PRO A 23 -0.03 13.53 -22.29
CA PRO A 23 -0.78 14.18 -23.37
C PRO A 23 -1.66 13.22 -24.17
N GLU A 24 -1.26 11.97 -24.35
CA GLU A 24 -2.00 10.98 -25.14
C GLU A 24 -3.25 10.46 -24.42
N ASN A 25 -3.29 10.59 -23.09
CA ASN A 25 -4.41 10.18 -22.25
C ASN A 25 -5.25 11.35 -21.73
N GLN A 26 -5.19 12.50 -22.39
CA GLN A 26 -5.88 13.70 -21.94
C GLN A 26 -7.41 13.53 -21.83
N VAL A 27 -8.01 12.72 -22.66
CA VAL A 27 -9.45 12.40 -22.58
C VAL A 27 -9.77 11.69 -21.28
N PHE A 28 -8.94 10.71 -20.91
CA PHE A 28 -9.10 10.00 -19.64
C PHE A 28 -8.86 10.92 -18.44
N PHE A 29 -7.80 11.74 -18.50
CA PHE A 29 -7.51 12.71 -17.46
C PHE A 29 -8.66 13.69 -17.24
N ASN A 30 -9.22 14.23 -18.32
CA ASN A 30 -10.39 15.09 -18.25
C ASN A 30 -11.60 14.35 -17.65
N HIS A 31 -11.77 13.08 -17.98
CA HIS A 31 -12.85 12.28 -17.41
C HIS A 31 -12.63 12.04 -15.92
N LEU A 32 -11.44 11.69 -15.49
CA LEU A 32 -11.07 11.54 -14.08
C LEU A 32 -11.32 12.83 -13.30
N ILE A 33 -10.89 13.98 -13.83
CA ILE A 33 -11.15 15.29 -13.24
C ILE A 33 -12.66 15.55 -13.14
N ASN A 34 -13.41 15.29 -14.21
CA ASN A 34 -14.85 15.51 -14.22
C ASN A 34 -15.56 14.60 -13.20
N SER A 35 -15.17 13.35 -13.10
CA SER A 35 -15.71 12.40 -12.12
C SER A 35 -15.38 12.81 -10.69
N SER A 36 -14.17 13.31 -10.46
CA SER A 36 -13.70 13.77 -9.14
C SER A 36 -14.41 15.03 -8.63
N ARG A 37 -15.19 15.71 -9.47
CA ARG A 37 -16.00 16.88 -9.03
C ARG A 37 -17.05 16.54 -7.99
N ASN A 38 -17.45 15.29 -7.92
CA ASN A 38 -18.34 14.83 -6.85
C ASN A 38 -17.60 14.68 -5.51
N PHE A 39 -16.25 14.76 -5.55
CA PHE A 39 -15.37 14.64 -4.39
C PHE A 39 -14.62 15.97 -4.23
N PRO A 40 -15.18 16.95 -3.50
CA PRO A 40 -14.62 18.29 -3.40
C PRO A 40 -13.20 18.34 -2.82
N SER A 41 -12.73 17.23 -2.27
CA SER A 41 -11.40 17.12 -1.69
C SER A 41 -10.82 15.74 -1.97
N LEU A 42 -9.51 15.69 -2.26
CA LEU A 42 -8.78 14.45 -2.42
C LEU A 42 -7.39 14.52 -1.75
N ILE A 43 -6.82 13.35 -1.43
CA ILE A 43 -5.41 13.23 -1.09
C ILE A 43 -4.69 12.66 -2.32
N LEU A 44 -3.64 13.34 -2.78
CA LEU A 44 -2.75 12.88 -3.84
C LEU A 44 -1.40 12.53 -3.25
N ALA A 45 -1.06 11.26 -3.22
CA ALA A 45 0.24 10.75 -2.78
C ALA A 45 1.00 10.09 -3.92
N PHE A 46 2.30 9.87 -3.73
CA PHE A 46 3.17 9.28 -4.76
C PHE A 46 4.26 8.41 -4.14
N SER A 47 4.72 7.42 -4.92
CA SER A 47 5.79 6.52 -4.51
C SER A 47 7.17 7.20 -4.51
N ALA A 48 8.16 6.51 -3.94
CA ALA A 48 9.54 6.98 -3.89
C ALA A 48 10.30 6.83 -5.24
N ALA A 49 9.61 6.53 -6.34
CA ALA A 49 10.24 6.47 -7.65
C ALA A 49 10.60 7.88 -8.17
N ASP A 50 11.73 7.97 -8.88
CA ASP A 50 12.29 9.23 -9.34
C ASP A 50 11.33 10.06 -10.20
N GLY A 51 11.30 11.37 -9.97
CA GLY A 51 10.56 12.38 -10.77
C GLY A 51 9.04 12.37 -10.55
N LEU A 52 8.51 11.60 -9.60
CA LEU A 52 7.07 11.58 -9.35
C LEU A 52 6.57 12.80 -8.58
N ALA A 53 7.39 13.42 -7.75
CA ALA A 53 7.01 14.64 -7.02
C ALA A 53 6.59 15.77 -7.98
N ASP A 54 7.36 16.01 -9.03
CA ASP A 54 7.03 17.04 -10.04
C ASP A 54 5.77 16.68 -10.82
N THR A 55 5.63 15.40 -11.17
CA THR A 55 4.43 14.90 -11.87
C THR A 55 3.18 15.02 -10.99
N ALA A 56 3.29 14.71 -9.71
CA ALA A 56 2.21 14.86 -8.75
C ALA A 56 1.80 16.33 -8.58
N ALA A 57 2.78 17.26 -8.56
CA ALA A 57 2.51 18.69 -8.49
C ALA A 57 1.71 19.20 -9.71
N VAL A 58 2.08 18.78 -10.93
CA VAL A 58 1.33 19.11 -12.16
C VAL A 58 -0.08 18.53 -12.14
N LEU A 59 -0.23 17.30 -11.65
CA LEU A 59 -1.52 16.65 -11.51
C LEU A 59 -2.39 17.40 -10.48
N ALA A 60 -1.82 17.77 -9.34
CA ALA A 60 -2.50 18.57 -8.32
C ALA A 60 -2.98 19.91 -8.85
N GLU A 61 -2.14 20.65 -9.58
CA GLU A 61 -2.52 21.91 -10.20
C GLU A 61 -3.73 21.77 -11.12
N SER A 62 -3.79 20.68 -11.87
CA SER A 62 -4.93 20.40 -12.74
C SER A 62 -6.23 20.21 -11.94
N PHE A 63 -6.21 19.48 -10.83
CA PHE A 63 -7.38 19.34 -9.95
C PHE A 63 -7.77 20.67 -9.31
N LEU A 64 -6.81 21.45 -8.83
CA LEU A 64 -7.04 22.77 -8.25
C LEU A 64 -7.75 23.71 -9.22
N ASN A 65 -7.35 23.70 -10.50
CA ASN A 65 -7.95 24.50 -11.56
C ASN A 65 -9.43 24.11 -11.84
N TYR A 66 -9.82 22.89 -11.47
CA TYR A 66 -11.22 22.43 -11.54
C TYR A 66 -12.00 22.64 -10.24
N GLY A 67 -11.45 23.36 -9.26
CA GLY A 67 -12.11 23.66 -7.99
C GLY A 67 -12.10 22.53 -6.97
N ILE A 68 -11.24 21.53 -7.15
CA ILE A 68 -11.07 20.41 -6.23
C ILE A 68 -9.94 20.74 -5.25
N ASN A 69 -10.21 20.57 -3.96
CA ASN A 69 -9.18 20.72 -2.93
C ASN A 69 -8.21 19.52 -3.00
N VAL A 70 -6.91 19.81 -3.02
CA VAL A 70 -5.87 18.77 -3.08
C VAL A 70 -4.97 18.85 -1.87
N PHE A 71 -4.84 17.74 -1.16
CA PHE A 71 -3.90 17.57 -0.06
C PHE A 71 -2.78 16.65 -0.50
N MET A 72 -1.53 17.11 -0.36
CA MET A 72 -0.35 16.33 -0.73
C MET A 72 0.57 16.14 0.47
N PRO A 73 1.24 14.97 0.59
CA PRO A 73 2.37 14.84 1.50
C PRO A 73 3.56 15.67 0.99
N GLY A 74 4.41 16.13 1.90
CA GLY A 74 5.65 16.84 1.55
C GLY A 74 6.71 15.95 0.90
N GLU A 75 6.60 14.64 1.09
CA GLU A 75 7.55 13.62 0.61
C GLU A 75 6.79 12.40 0.07
N ALA A 76 7.51 11.51 -0.61
CA ALA A 76 7.00 10.24 -1.05
C ALA A 76 6.49 9.40 0.13
N ALA A 77 5.41 8.66 -0.07
CA ALA A 77 4.77 7.86 0.98
C ALA A 77 4.29 6.50 0.41
N PRO A 78 4.27 5.42 1.20
CA PRO A 78 3.75 4.14 0.74
C PRO A 78 2.23 4.18 0.49
N LEU A 79 1.75 3.34 -0.41
CA LEU A 79 0.32 3.27 -0.76
C LEU A 79 -0.57 2.98 0.46
N CYS A 80 -0.12 2.11 1.37
CA CYS A 80 -0.86 1.79 2.59
C CYS A 80 -1.04 3.01 3.53
N SER A 81 -0.12 3.96 3.55
CA SER A 81 -0.26 5.20 4.33
C SER A 81 -1.37 6.11 3.79
N LEU A 82 -1.52 6.19 2.46
CA LEU A 82 -2.66 6.88 1.85
C LEU A 82 -3.98 6.20 2.22
N SER A 83 -4.04 4.87 2.11
CA SER A 83 -5.21 4.07 2.50
C SER A 83 -5.67 4.38 3.93
N GLN A 84 -4.75 4.36 4.89
CA GLN A 84 -5.03 4.65 6.29
C GLN A 84 -5.43 6.11 6.54
N ALA A 85 -4.81 7.06 5.84
CA ALA A 85 -5.14 8.47 5.95
C ALA A 85 -6.55 8.78 5.45
N LEU A 86 -7.01 8.11 4.39
CA LEU A 86 -8.38 8.26 3.89
C LEU A 86 -9.41 7.84 4.94
N ILE A 87 -9.19 6.68 5.58
CA ILE A 87 -10.05 6.18 6.66
C ILE A 87 -10.01 7.13 7.85
N SER A 88 -8.82 7.46 8.33
CA SER A 88 -8.64 8.26 9.57
C SER A 88 -9.17 9.67 9.45
N ARG A 89 -9.11 10.27 8.27
CA ARG A 89 -9.58 11.64 7.99
C ARG A 89 -10.96 11.71 7.38
N ASN A 90 -11.60 10.56 7.15
CA ASN A 90 -12.86 10.47 6.42
C ASN A 90 -12.82 11.23 5.09
N MET A 91 -11.71 11.09 4.37
CA MET A 91 -11.53 11.73 3.07
C MET A 91 -12.25 10.90 2.00
N PRO A 92 -13.01 11.55 1.10
CA PRO A 92 -13.85 10.82 0.17
C PRO A 92 -13.07 10.08 -0.92
N PHE A 93 -11.85 10.54 -1.24
CA PHE A 93 -11.13 10.05 -2.41
C PHE A 93 -9.62 10.19 -2.26
N GLY A 94 -8.88 9.21 -2.77
CA GLY A 94 -7.43 9.19 -2.83
C GLY A 94 -6.89 8.82 -4.20
N LEU A 95 -5.78 9.43 -4.56
CA LEU A 95 -4.99 9.12 -5.74
C LEU A 95 -3.58 8.75 -5.31
N TYR A 96 -3.06 7.67 -5.84
CA TYR A 96 -1.68 7.27 -5.64
C TYR A 96 -0.96 7.16 -6.98
N LEU A 97 0.06 7.97 -7.15
CA LEU A 97 0.88 8.00 -8.34
C LEU A 97 2.11 7.10 -8.15
N ASP A 98 2.33 6.19 -9.09
CA ASP A 98 3.47 5.29 -9.09
C ASP A 98 4.03 5.13 -10.50
N ARG A 99 5.24 4.59 -10.59
CA ARG A 99 5.89 4.25 -11.84
C ARG A 99 6.11 2.74 -11.92
N VAL A 100 5.60 2.12 -12.98
CA VAL A 100 5.87 0.72 -13.25
C VAL A 100 7.16 0.61 -14.05
N ASP A 101 8.18 0.03 -13.42
CA ASP A 101 9.48 -0.30 -14.01
C ASP A 101 10.21 0.84 -14.75
N SER A 102 11.35 0.50 -15.33
CA SER A 102 12.22 1.37 -16.16
C SER A 102 11.58 1.95 -17.43
N HIS A 103 10.31 1.67 -17.67
CA HIS A 103 9.57 2.13 -18.84
C HIS A 103 8.72 3.34 -18.48
N SER A 104 9.04 4.51 -18.47
CA SER A 104 8.25 5.77 -18.50
C SER A 104 6.71 5.70 -18.26
N MET A 105 6.20 4.53 -17.83
CA MET A 105 4.78 4.31 -17.60
C MET A 105 4.41 4.73 -16.17
N LEU A 106 3.43 5.60 -16.09
CA LEU A 106 2.84 6.02 -14.82
C LEU A 106 1.60 5.18 -14.53
N THR A 107 1.45 4.79 -13.28
CA THR A 107 0.23 4.18 -12.78
C THR A 107 -0.44 5.09 -11.79
N LEU A 108 -1.77 5.13 -11.84
CA LEU A 108 -2.58 5.90 -10.91
C LEU A 108 -3.55 4.95 -10.21
N ALA A 109 -3.34 4.69 -8.94
CA ALA A 109 -4.28 3.93 -8.13
C ALA A 109 -5.35 4.87 -7.57
N LEU A 110 -6.61 4.46 -7.72
CA LEU A 110 -7.78 5.20 -7.22
C LEU A 110 -8.27 4.50 -5.96
N LEU A 111 -8.41 5.26 -4.87
CA LEU A 111 -8.86 4.76 -3.57
C LEU A 111 -10.14 5.45 -3.13
N SER A 112 -11.05 4.67 -2.55
CA SER A 112 -12.29 5.14 -1.93
C SER A 112 -12.06 5.66 -0.50
N SER A 113 -13.08 6.25 0.09
CA SER A 113 -13.08 6.68 1.50
C SER A 113 -12.84 5.57 2.51
N HIS A 114 -13.02 4.31 2.10
CA HIS A 114 -12.73 3.13 2.92
C HIS A 114 -11.28 2.66 2.79
N GLY A 115 -10.42 3.43 2.12
CA GLY A 115 -9.02 3.12 1.93
C GLY A 115 -8.75 1.97 0.96
N GLY A 116 -9.77 1.35 0.40
CA GLY A 116 -9.65 0.29 -0.60
C GLY A 116 -9.67 0.82 -2.03
N PRO A 117 -9.42 -0.07 -3.01
CA PRO A 117 -9.52 0.29 -4.42
C PRO A 117 -10.91 0.82 -4.75
N LEU A 118 -10.96 1.88 -5.55
CA LEU A 118 -12.23 2.38 -6.09
C LEU A 118 -12.66 1.52 -7.27
N ASP A 119 -13.92 1.09 -7.30
CA ASP A 119 -14.46 0.36 -8.44
C ASP A 119 -14.58 1.34 -9.63
N GLU A 120 -14.28 0.85 -10.83
CA GLU A 120 -14.48 1.57 -12.08
C GLU A 120 -15.90 2.12 -12.21
N LYS A 121 -16.88 1.35 -11.75
CA LYS A 121 -18.27 1.73 -11.73
C LYS A 121 -18.52 2.99 -10.88
N ASP A 122 -17.85 3.10 -9.73
CA ASP A 122 -18.01 4.25 -8.84
C ASP A 122 -17.47 5.54 -9.48
N VAL A 123 -16.43 5.43 -10.34
CA VAL A 123 -15.88 6.55 -11.11
C VAL A 123 -16.81 6.95 -12.26
N LEU A 124 -17.45 5.97 -12.91
CA LEU A 124 -18.31 6.21 -14.07
C LEU A 124 -19.72 6.70 -13.70
N ASP A 125 -20.25 6.25 -12.57
CA ASP A 125 -21.56 6.65 -12.05
C ASP A 125 -21.50 8.04 -11.38
N ALA A 126 -20.32 8.63 -11.21
CA ALA A 126 -20.16 9.97 -10.68
C ALA A 126 -20.75 11.01 -11.64
N VAL A 127 -21.88 11.57 -11.27
CA VAL A 127 -22.56 12.63 -12.06
C VAL A 127 -21.70 13.89 -12.07
N PRO A 128 -21.36 14.46 -13.24
CA PRO A 128 -20.56 15.67 -13.31
C PRO A 128 -21.24 16.79 -12.51
N ALA A 129 -20.64 17.24 -11.43
CA ALA A 129 -21.12 18.41 -10.72
C ALA A 129 -20.90 19.67 -11.59
N ASN A 130 -21.81 20.64 -11.48
CA ASN A 130 -21.65 21.93 -12.16
C ASN A 130 -20.31 22.57 -11.77
N ILE A 131 -19.57 23.04 -12.78
CA ILE A 131 -18.27 23.68 -12.60
C ILE A 131 -18.42 24.87 -11.66
N VAL A 132 -17.86 24.78 -10.46
CA VAL A 132 -17.71 25.95 -9.60
C VAL A 132 -16.51 26.74 -10.13
N ALA A 133 -16.70 27.98 -10.54
CA ALA A 133 -15.67 28.86 -11.11
C ALA A 133 -14.63 29.33 -10.07
N LYS A 134 -14.43 28.60 -8.99
CA LYS A 134 -13.49 28.93 -7.91
C LYS A 134 -12.40 27.85 -7.87
N ALA A 135 -11.13 28.29 -7.89
CA ALA A 135 -10.00 27.40 -7.71
C ALA A 135 -10.09 26.63 -6.39
N GLY A 136 -9.68 25.37 -6.41
CA GLY A 136 -9.56 24.56 -5.21
C GLY A 136 -8.44 25.06 -4.29
N LEU A 137 -8.41 24.53 -3.08
CA LEU A 137 -7.40 24.87 -2.08
C LEU A 137 -6.31 23.77 -2.08
N ALA A 138 -5.06 24.20 -2.14
CA ALA A 138 -3.92 23.33 -1.89
C ALA A 138 -3.68 23.21 -0.38
N GLY A 139 -3.40 22.00 0.10
CA GLY A 139 -3.05 21.74 1.48
C GLY A 139 -1.95 20.69 1.60
N SER A 140 -1.28 20.68 2.73
CA SER A 140 -0.34 19.61 3.10
C SER A 140 -1.06 18.55 3.94
N THR A 141 -0.55 17.31 3.90
CA THR A 141 -1.02 16.21 4.75
C THR A 141 0.16 15.43 5.31
N GLU A 142 0.08 15.07 6.58
CA GLU A 142 1.08 14.25 7.29
C GLU A 142 0.65 12.78 7.21
N LEU A 143 0.94 12.12 6.08
CA LEU A 143 0.63 10.68 5.93
C LEU A 143 1.46 9.83 6.90
N ASP A 144 2.70 10.19 7.11
CA ASP A 144 3.68 9.49 7.95
C ASP A 144 3.16 9.30 9.37
N ARG A 145 2.61 10.36 9.97
CA ARG A 145 2.14 10.33 11.36
C ARG A 145 1.03 9.32 11.60
N TYR A 146 0.04 9.27 10.73
CA TYR A 146 -1.07 8.31 10.86
C TYR A 146 -0.59 6.89 10.65
N TYR A 147 0.23 6.68 9.65
CA TYR A 147 0.78 5.39 9.32
C TYR A 147 1.68 4.85 10.43
N VAL A 148 2.66 5.63 10.88
CA VAL A 148 3.62 5.21 11.91
C VAL A 148 2.94 4.97 13.27
N ASN A 149 1.95 5.79 13.64
CA ASN A 149 1.15 5.54 14.84
C ASN A 149 0.34 4.24 14.75
N ASN A 150 -0.19 3.91 13.58
CA ASN A 150 -0.87 2.63 13.38
C ASN A 150 0.10 1.45 13.50
N LEU A 151 1.27 1.53 12.89
CA LEU A 151 2.32 0.51 13.02
C LEU A 151 2.72 0.28 14.49
N ALA A 152 2.89 1.36 15.26
CA ALA A 152 3.21 1.28 16.68
C ALA A 152 2.13 0.57 17.50
N GLY A 153 0.86 0.73 17.11
CA GLY A 153 -0.26 0.00 17.72
C GLY A 153 -0.32 -1.49 17.36
N LEU A 154 0.25 -1.86 16.21
CA LEU A 154 0.26 -3.25 15.73
C LEU A 154 1.51 -4.03 16.14
N ALA A 155 2.65 -3.35 16.36
CA ALA A 155 3.91 -3.98 16.80
C ALA A 155 3.83 -4.55 18.21
N ASP A 156 4.59 -5.61 18.47
CA ASP A 156 4.78 -6.14 19.83
C ASP A 156 5.66 -5.19 20.66
N ARG A 157 5.26 -4.94 21.88
CA ARG A 157 5.97 -4.02 22.82
C ARG A 157 7.24 -4.61 23.41
N PHE A 158 7.45 -5.92 23.31
CA PHE A 158 8.59 -6.61 23.91
C PHE A 158 9.63 -6.96 22.86
N ILE A 159 10.62 -6.10 22.70
CA ILE A 159 11.73 -6.32 21.76
C ILE A 159 12.94 -6.78 22.56
N GLU A 160 13.40 -8.01 22.30
CA GLU A 160 14.69 -8.48 22.81
C GLU A 160 15.82 -8.07 21.86
N GLU A 161 16.98 -7.72 22.40
CA GLU A 161 18.15 -7.35 21.62
C GLU A 161 18.68 -8.55 20.78
N GLY A 162 19.22 -8.27 19.62
CA GLY A 162 20.01 -9.23 18.83
C GLY A 162 19.29 -9.98 17.72
N GLN A 163 18.09 -9.56 17.30
CA GLN A 163 17.32 -10.20 16.23
C GLN A 163 16.81 -9.17 15.22
N GLY A 164 17.71 -8.54 14.51
CA GLY A 164 17.41 -7.58 13.46
C GLY A 164 17.68 -8.11 12.06
N PHE A 165 17.55 -7.22 11.10
CA PHE A 165 18.10 -7.40 9.77
C PHE A 165 19.61 -7.10 9.76
N SER A 166 20.38 -7.72 8.88
CA SER A 166 21.77 -7.28 8.64
C SER A 166 21.79 -5.89 7.97
N SER A 167 20.78 -5.60 7.16
CA SER A 167 20.48 -4.28 6.61
C SER A 167 19.00 -4.21 6.24
N ILE A 168 18.39 -3.02 6.32
CA ILE A 168 17.09 -2.74 5.75
C ILE A 168 17.15 -1.43 4.97
N GLU A 169 16.58 -1.45 3.76
CA GLU A 169 16.45 -0.28 2.90
C GLU A 169 14.97 0.13 2.82
N ILE A 170 14.67 1.35 3.28
CA ILE A 170 13.33 1.96 3.25
C ILE A 170 13.42 3.23 2.41
N PRO A 171 12.73 3.31 1.27
CA PRO A 171 12.86 4.43 0.34
C PRO A 171 12.07 5.70 0.75
N PHE A 172 11.50 5.74 1.95
CA PHE A 172 10.66 6.82 2.46
C PHE A 172 11.35 7.52 3.63
N ALA A 173 12.11 8.60 3.35
CA ALA A 173 12.96 9.26 4.35
C ALA A 173 12.18 9.80 5.55
N GLY A 174 11.01 10.43 5.34
CA GLY A 174 10.15 10.94 6.42
C GLY A 174 9.63 9.82 7.31
N ILE A 175 9.16 8.72 6.71
CA ILE A 175 8.69 7.54 7.44
C ILE A 175 9.84 6.89 8.19
N GLU A 176 10.99 6.67 7.56
CA GLU A 176 12.16 6.10 8.22
C GLU A 176 12.57 6.91 9.46
N LYS A 177 12.59 8.25 9.34
CA LYS A 177 12.84 9.14 10.46
C LYS A 177 11.83 8.94 11.58
N SER A 178 10.54 8.97 11.27
CA SER A 178 9.46 8.80 12.24
C SER A 178 9.47 7.43 12.92
N LEU A 179 9.80 6.35 12.18
CA LEU A 179 9.95 5.02 12.74
C LEU A 179 11.09 4.93 13.76
N ARG A 180 12.20 5.64 13.53
CA ARG A 180 13.34 5.68 14.46
C ARG A 180 13.04 6.41 15.78
N GLU A 181 12.03 7.26 15.80
CA GLU A 181 11.60 8.01 16.99
C GLU A 181 10.68 7.19 17.91
N ILE A 182 10.12 6.08 17.43
CA ILE A 182 9.18 5.24 18.19
C ILE A 182 9.90 3.98 18.67
N PRO A 183 10.03 3.79 20.01
CA PRO A 183 10.78 2.67 20.59
C PRO A 183 10.29 1.30 20.09
N GLU A 184 8.99 1.09 19.99
CA GLU A 184 8.37 -0.17 19.59
C GLU A 184 8.70 -0.56 18.15
N LEU A 185 9.06 0.41 17.30
CA LEU A 185 9.37 0.22 15.88
C LEU A 185 10.87 0.15 15.60
N GLN A 186 11.72 0.41 16.59
CA GLN A 186 13.19 0.39 16.40
C GLN A 186 13.74 -1.00 16.08
N ILE A 187 12.97 -2.06 16.31
CA ILE A 187 13.37 -3.44 16.00
C ILE A 187 13.85 -3.60 14.55
N ILE A 188 13.22 -2.91 13.59
CA ILE A 188 13.59 -3.01 12.18
C ILE A 188 14.97 -2.41 11.89
N PHE A 189 15.47 -1.54 12.76
CA PHE A 189 16.80 -0.89 12.64
C PHE A 189 17.87 -1.53 13.53
N GLN A 190 17.52 -2.49 14.36
CA GLN A 190 18.50 -3.25 15.11
C GLN A 190 19.33 -4.09 14.17
N THR A 191 20.63 -3.84 14.12
CA THR A 191 21.54 -4.55 13.21
C THR A 191 21.93 -5.89 13.81
N ASP A 192 21.58 -6.97 13.13
CA ASP A 192 22.10 -8.32 13.38
C ASP A 192 22.97 -8.75 12.20
N PRO A 193 24.30 -8.73 12.31
CA PRO A 193 25.17 -9.14 11.21
C PRO A 193 24.90 -10.55 10.70
N SER A 194 24.25 -11.36 11.52
CA SER A 194 23.81 -12.71 11.18
C SER A 194 22.37 -12.77 10.67
N GLY A 195 21.68 -11.65 10.60
CA GLY A 195 20.32 -11.53 10.09
C GLY A 195 20.24 -11.56 8.55
N PRO A 196 19.03 -11.67 7.98
CA PRO A 196 18.82 -11.46 6.56
C PRO A 196 18.95 -9.99 6.19
N ALA A 197 19.14 -9.69 4.90
CA ALA A 197 18.96 -8.34 4.37
C ALA A 197 17.52 -8.13 3.90
N ALA A 198 17.02 -6.90 4.02
CA ALA A 198 15.66 -6.55 3.59
C ALA A 198 15.64 -5.28 2.74
N ARG A 199 14.68 -5.21 1.80
CA ARG A 199 14.43 -4.03 0.99
C ARG A 199 12.93 -3.85 0.76
N VAL A 200 12.45 -2.65 1.00
CA VAL A 200 11.08 -2.21 0.73
C VAL A 200 10.99 -1.66 -0.70
N SER A 201 9.94 -1.98 -1.43
CA SER A 201 9.68 -1.42 -2.78
C SER A 201 9.37 0.08 -2.75
N ALA A 202 9.52 0.75 -3.89
CA ALA A 202 9.30 2.19 -4.00
C ALA A 202 7.84 2.63 -3.70
N ASP A 203 6.87 1.74 -3.86
CA ASP A 203 5.46 1.96 -3.51
C ASP A 203 5.11 1.49 -2.08
N GLY A 204 6.06 0.87 -1.37
CA GLY A 204 5.89 0.39 0.00
C GLY A 204 5.05 -0.89 0.14
N GLN A 205 4.68 -1.54 -0.95
CA GLN A 205 3.81 -2.73 -0.89
C GLN A 205 4.57 -4.05 -0.75
N SER A 206 5.77 -4.14 -1.34
CA SER A 206 6.54 -5.38 -1.40
C SER A 206 7.75 -5.34 -0.48
N LEU A 207 7.98 -6.44 0.24
CA LEU A 207 9.17 -6.68 1.04
C LEU A 207 9.99 -7.80 0.40
N TYR A 208 11.24 -7.50 0.07
CA TYR A 208 12.20 -8.47 -0.43
C TYR A 208 13.17 -8.82 0.68
N ILE A 209 13.22 -10.09 1.10
CA ILE A 209 14.11 -10.58 2.14
C ILE A 209 15.11 -11.56 1.52
N THR A 210 16.39 -11.24 1.68
CA THR A 210 17.49 -12.11 1.23
C THR A 210 18.11 -12.81 2.43
N GLY A 211 18.06 -14.14 2.44
CA GLY A 211 18.64 -14.98 3.49
C GLY A 211 20.17 -14.92 3.50
N ARG A 212 20.78 -15.53 4.52
CA ARG A 212 22.25 -15.63 4.65
C ARG A 212 22.91 -16.40 3.50
N ASP A 213 22.19 -17.34 2.94
CA ASP A 213 22.58 -18.13 1.76
C ASP A 213 22.47 -17.33 0.45
N LYS A 214 22.16 -16.05 0.53
CA LYS A 214 21.88 -15.14 -0.58
C LYS A 214 20.64 -15.51 -1.40
N ARG A 215 19.81 -16.44 -0.93
CA ARG A 215 18.53 -16.78 -1.54
C ARG A 215 17.48 -15.73 -1.16
N LEU A 216 16.72 -15.28 -2.15
CA LEU A 216 15.51 -14.48 -1.91
C LEU A 216 14.42 -15.41 -1.34
N LEU A 217 13.83 -15.01 -0.20
CA LEU A 217 12.70 -15.74 0.36
C LEU A 217 11.46 -15.49 -0.51
N SER A 218 10.68 -16.54 -0.71
CA SER A 218 9.41 -16.40 -1.43
C SER A 218 8.36 -15.71 -0.55
N PRO A 219 7.39 -14.99 -1.14
CA PRO A 219 6.30 -14.38 -0.40
C PRO A 219 5.52 -15.39 0.47
N SER A 220 5.36 -16.61 -0.02
CA SER A 220 4.69 -17.69 0.72
C SER A 220 5.47 -18.15 1.94
N GLU A 221 6.80 -18.22 1.88
CA GLU A 221 7.63 -18.54 3.06
C GLU A 221 7.47 -17.45 4.13
N ILE A 222 7.54 -16.17 3.74
CA ILE A 222 7.37 -15.03 4.64
C ILE A 222 5.97 -15.03 5.25
N ALA A 223 4.93 -15.18 4.42
CA ALA A 223 3.54 -15.23 4.85
C ALA A 223 3.28 -16.39 5.82
N GLY A 224 3.84 -17.58 5.53
CA GLY A 224 3.70 -18.75 6.39
C GLY A 224 4.34 -18.57 7.77
N ASP A 225 5.51 -17.96 7.86
CA ASP A 225 6.15 -17.66 9.14
C ASP A 225 5.33 -16.67 9.96
N ILE A 226 4.86 -15.59 9.32
CA ILE A 226 4.04 -14.56 9.95
C ILE A 226 2.69 -15.14 10.38
N ALA A 227 1.99 -15.91 9.52
CA ALA A 227 0.70 -16.50 9.85
C ALA A 227 0.80 -17.40 11.09
N ARG A 228 1.82 -18.28 11.16
CA ARG A 228 2.07 -19.13 12.33
C ARG A 228 2.28 -18.31 13.59
N TYR A 229 3.06 -17.23 13.52
CA TYR A 229 3.29 -16.33 14.65
C TYR A 229 1.98 -15.65 15.10
N LEU A 230 1.24 -15.03 14.18
CA LEU A 230 0.00 -14.34 14.49
C LEU A 230 -1.03 -15.25 15.16
N VAL A 231 -1.18 -16.48 14.67
CA VAL A 231 -2.14 -17.44 15.21
C VAL A 231 -1.70 -17.99 16.57
N LYS A 232 -0.44 -18.42 16.71
CA LYS A 232 0.03 -19.11 17.91
C LYS A 232 0.38 -18.19 19.06
N GLU A 233 1.09 -17.10 18.76
CA GLU A 233 1.65 -16.22 19.81
C GLU A 233 0.74 -15.02 20.07
N ARG A 234 0.14 -14.47 19.03
CA ARG A 234 -0.78 -13.33 19.16
C ARG A 234 -2.24 -13.73 19.31
N LEU A 235 -2.54 -15.02 19.20
CA LEU A 235 -3.91 -15.58 19.27
C LEU A 235 -4.87 -14.87 18.31
N SER A 236 -4.34 -14.37 17.18
CA SER A 236 -5.13 -13.69 16.17
C SER A 236 -5.93 -14.70 15.35
N SER A 237 -7.08 -14.28 14.86
CA SER A 237 -7.96 -15.06 14.00
C SER A 237 -8.32 -14.25 12.76
N GLY A 238 -8.78 -14.90 11.72
CA GLY A 238 -9.23 -14.27 10.50
C GLY A 238 -8.98 -15.14 9.27
N THR A 239 -9.11 -14.53 8.10
CA THR A 239 -8.96 -15.21 6.81
C THR A 239 -7.53 -15.06 6.29
N ILE A 240 -6.95 -16.17 5.87
CA ILE A 240 -5.67 -16.21 5.15
C ILE A 240 -5.99 -16.22 3.65
N ILE A 241 -5.49 -15.23 2.91
CA ILE A 241 -5.74 -15.10 1.47
C ILE A 241 -4.43 -15.29 0.70
N GLY A 242 -4.47 -16.10 -0.35
CA GLY A 242 -3.30 -16.30 -1.21
C GLY A 242 -3.62 -16.90 -2.57
N PRO A 243 -2.62 -17.06 -3.44
CA PRO A 243 -2.80 -17.67 -4.74
C PRO A 243 -3.25 -19.14 -4.65
N VAL A 244 -3.98 -19.59 -5.65
CA VAL A 244 -4.45 -21.00 -5.75
C VAL A 244 -3.28 -21.97 -5.64
N GLY A 245 -3.42 -22.97 -4.77
CA GLY A 245 -2.41 -24.01 -4.54
C GLY A 245 -1.30 -23.63 -3.54
N HIS A 246 -1.39 -22.46 -2.91
CA HIS A 246 -0.33 -21.97 -2.00
C HIS A 246 -0.79 -21.71 -0.56
N VAL A 247 -2.07 -21.88 -0.23
CA VAL A 247 -2.65 -21.48 1.07
C VAL A 247 -2.84 -22.65 2.05
N SER A 248 -2.88 -23.88 1.58
CA SER A 248 -3.39 -25.03 2.33
C SER A 248 -2.59 -25.44 3.59
N ASP A 249 -1.36 -24.94 3.80
CA ASP A 249 -0.46 -25.50 4.81
C ASP A 249 -0.14 -24.58 6.00
N TYR A 250 -0.76 -23.38 6.11
CA TYR A 250 -0.19 -22.33 6.96
C TYR A 250 -0.72 -22.25 8.39
N ALA A 251 -1.98 -22.57 8.65
CA ALA A 251 -2.48 -22.46 10.01
C ALA A 251 -3.71 -23.32 10.23
N THR A 252 -3.61 -24.22 11.16
CA THR A 252 -4.76 -24.96 11.71
C THR A 252 -5.65 -23.97 12.48
N GLY A 253 -6.88 -23.78 12.02
CA GLY A 253 -7.90 -23.00 12.71
C GLY A 253 -8.24 -21.64 12.09
N CYS A 254 -7.60 -21.25 11.00
CA CYS A 254 -7.99 -20.06 10.22
C CYS A 254 -8.77 -20.46 8.96
N GLU A 255 -9.69 -19.61 8.55
CA GLU A 255 -10.30 -19.70 7.23
C GLU A 255 -9.25 -19.42 6.16
N THR A 256 -9.24 -20.20 5.10
CA THR A 256 -8.33 -20.02 3.97
C THR A 256 -9.11 -19.71 2.71
N LEU A 257 -8.70 -18.68 1.97
CA LEU A 257 -9.30 -18.28 0.71
C LEU A 257 -8.23 -18.27 -0.38
N GLU A 258 -8.37 -19.17 -1.33
CA GLU A 258 -7.54 -19.16 -2.53
C GLU A 258 -8.20 -18.30 -3.61
N VAL A 259 -7.46 -17.37 -4.16
CA VAL A 259 -7.95 -16.44 -5.17
C VAL A 259 -7.14 -16.61 -6.46
N ALA A 260 -7.87 -16.92 -7.53
CA ALA A 260 -7.34 -16.84 -8.89
C ALA A 260 -7.71 -15.47 -9.45
N GLY A 261 -6.73 -14.62 -9.70
CA GLY A 261 -7.02 -13.29 -10.23
C GLY A 261 -5.85 -12.33 -10.16
N SER A 262 -6.15 -11.08 -10.47
CA SER A 262 -5.19 -9.98 -10.44
C SER A 262 -4.90 -9.50 -9.01
N ALA A 263 -3.86 -8.69 -8.84
CA ALA A 263 -3.58 -8.02 -7.57
C ALA A 263 -4.78 -7.17 -7.09
N PHE A 264 -5.60 -6.66 -8.00
CA PHE A 264 -6.84 -5.96 -7.66
C PHE A 264 -7.86 -6.88 -7.01
N ASP A 265 -8.12 -8.07 -7.60
CA ASP A 265 -9.08 -9.02 -7.04
C ASP A 265 -8.67 -9.44 -5.63
N MET A 266 -7.35 -9.59 -5.41
CA MET A 266 -6.79 -9.90 -4.09
C MET A 266 -7.00 -8.75 -3.10
N SER A 267 -6.63 -7.52 -3.46
CA SER A 267 -6.82 -6.34 -2.61
C SER A 267 -8.29 -6.06 -2.35
N TYR A 268 -9.15 -6.22 -3.36
CA TYR A 268 -10.59 -6.07 -3.21
C TYR A 268 -11.15 -7.10 -2.22
N ARG A 269 -10.78 -8.38 -2.37
CA ARG A 269 -11.20 -9.44 -1.44
C ARG A 269 -10.68 -9.20 -0.03
N ALA A 270 -9.44 -8.76 0.12
CA ALA A 270 -8.85 -8.42 1.42
C ALA A 270 -9.63 -7.29 2.11
N GLY A 271 -10.09 -6.28 1.37
CA GLY A 271 -10.86 -5.17 1.92
C GLY A 271 -12.26 -5.53 2.42
N PHE A 272 -12.81 -6.67 1.97
CA PHE A 272 -14.16 -7.16 2.36
C PHE A 272 -14.12 -8.44 3.20
N SER A 273 -12.96 -8.89 3.60
CA SER A 273 -12.78 -10.07 4.47
C SER A 273 -12.29 -9.67 5.85
N ASP A 274 -12.48 -10.56 6.82
CA ASP A 274 -11.78 -10.48 8.10
C ASP A 274 -10.34 -10.98 7.91
N LEU A 275 -9.53 -10.15 7.23
CA LEU A 275 -8.17 -10.48 6.82
C LEU A 275 -7.27 -10.67 8.02
N LEU A 276 -6.63 -11.84 8.13
CA LEU A 276 -5.47 -12.03 9.00
C LEU A 276 -4.18 -11.66 8.26
N ILE A 277 -3.94 -12.31 7.14
CA ILE A 277 -2.82 -12.05 6.24
C ILE A 277 -3.19 -12.44 4.81
N GLY A 278 -2.74 -11.66 3.85
CA GLY A 278 -2.85 -11.98 2.43
C GLY A 278 -1.53 -11.77 1.71
N TRP A 279 -1.26 -12.57 0.68
CA TRP A 279 -0.07 -12.34 -0.15
C TRP A 279 -0.37 -12.60 -1.63
N TRP A 280 0.27 -11.82 -2.48
CA TRP A 280 0.15 -11.93 -3.93
C TRP A 280 1.28 -11.19 -4.64
N GLY A 281 1.54 -11.57 -5.88
CA GLY A 281 2.60 -10.95 -6.67
C GLY A 281 3.99 -11.10 -6.06
N ASP A 282 4.86 -10.18 -6.39
CA ASP A 282 6.28 -10.20 -6.03
C ASP A 282 6.52 -9.59 -4.64
N GLY A 283 6.21 -10.32 -3.59
CA GLY A 283 6.51 -9.91 -2.21
C GLY A 283 5.46 -9.00 -1.58
N VAL A 284 4.29 -8.86 -2.19
CA VAL A 284 3.17 -8.08 -1.63
C VAL A 284 2.48 -8.88 -0.53
N LEU A 285 2.46 -8.35 0.69
CA LEU A 285 1.73 -8.91 1.82
C LEU A 285 0.85 -7.84 2.48
N ALA A 286 -0.43 -8.14 2.64
CA ALA A 286 -1.40 -7.33 3.38
C ALA A 286 -1.69 -7.96 4.75
N HIS A 287 -1.98 -7.14 5.75
CA HIS A 287 -2.16 -7.58 7.13
C HIS A 287 -3.39 -6.98 7.78
N GLN A 288 -3.96 -7.72 8.73
CA GLN A 288 -5.02 -7.25 9.60
C GLN A 288 -4.64 -5.92 10.27
N GLY A 289 -5.56 -4.97 10.28
CA GLY A 289 -5.37 -3.66 10.93
C GLY A 289 -4.53 -2.65 10.17
N SER A 290 -3.89 -3.04 9.04
CA SER A 290 -3.17 -2.12 8.17
C SER A 290 -4.04 -1.64 7.00
N SER A 291 -3.92 -2.27 5.85
CA SER A 291 -4.71 -1.92 4.67
C SER A 291 -4.97 -3.16 3.82
N CYS A 292 -5.89 -3.05 2.86
CA CYS A 292 -6.11 -4.11 1.88
C CYS A 292 -4.99 -4.20 0.80
N PHE A 293 -4.07 -3.24 0.81
CA PHE A 293 -2.86 -3.27 -0.01
C PHE A 293 -1.69 -3.86 0.77
N GLY A 294 -0.61 -4.19 0.07
CA GLY A 294 0.62 -4.64 0.71
C GLY A 294 1.20 -3.57 1.64
N ASP A 295 1.77 -4.03 2.75
CA ASP A 295 2.46 -3.19 3.74
C ASP A 295 3.81 -3.81 4.07
N ALA A 296 4.83 -3.39 3.33
CA ALA A 296 6.17 -3.96 3.45
C ALA A 296 6.83 -3.67 4.80
N ILE A 297 6.53 -2.53 5.43
CA ILE A 297 7.13 -2.16 6.72
C ILE A 297 6.52 -2.99 7.84
N LEU A 298 5.19 -3.15 7.87
CA LEU A 298 4.53 -4.02 8.83
C LEU A 298 4.94 -5.49 8.62
N THR A 299 5.10 -5.91 7.35
CA THR A 299 5.64 -7.24 7.02
C THR A 299 7.04 -7.44 7.61
N ALA A 300 7.91 -6.42 7.54
CA ALA A 300 9.26 -6.49 8.12
C ALA A 300 9.20 -6.65 9.65
N ILE A 301 8.33 -5.90 10.32
CA ILE A 301 8.12 -6.00 11.76
C ILE A 301 7.65 -7.41 12.15
N TYR A 302 6.56 -7.89 11.57
CA TYR A 302 6.00 -9.20 11.87
C TYR A 302 6.94 -10.35 11.52
N TYR A 303 7.73 -10.23 10.47
CA TYR A 303 8.73 -11.22 10.12
C TYR A 303 9.83 -11.35 11.20
N LEU A 304 10.30 -10.22 11.75
CA LEU A 304 11.28 -10.25 12.84
C LEU A 304 10.67 -10.81 14.12
N GLU A 305 9.44 -10.46 14.46
CA GLU A 305 8.71 -11.00 15.60
C GLU A 305 8.51 -12.54 15.47
N ALA A 306 8.12 -13.01 14.28
CA ALA A 306 7.96 -14.43 14.00
C ALA A 306 9.28 -15.21 14.13
N ARG A 307 10.39 -14.64 13.65
CA ARG A 307 11.73 -15.25 13.80
C ARG A 307 12.18 -15.34 15.25
N ARG A 308 11.81 -14.37 16.07
CA ARG A 308 12.10 -14.39 17.50
C ARG A 308 11.34 -15.52 18.19
N SER A 309 10.03 -15.62 17.95
CA SER A 309 9.18 -16.68 18.50
C SER A 309 9.66 -18.07 18.11
N ALA A 310 10.15 -18.27 16.90
CA ALA A 310 10.65 -19.57 16.45
C ALA A 310 11.97 -20.02 17.11
N LYS A 311 12.69 -19.11 17.79
CA LYS A 311 13.95 -19.44 18.50
C LYS A 311 13.76 -19.58 20.02
N ALA A 312 12.66 -19.10 20.58
CA ALA A 312 12.27 -19.26 21.96
C ALA A 312 11.63 -20.62 22.21
#